data_de031b4d8d332ef61bffe62919090911
#
_entry.id   de031b4d8d332ef61bffe62919090911
#
_cell.length_a   1.000
_cell.length_b   1.000
_cell.length_c   1.000
_cell.angle_alpha   90.00
_cell.angle_beta   90.00
_cell.angle_gamma   90.00
#
_symmetry.space_group_name_H-M   'P 1'
#
loop_
_entity.id
_entity.type
_entity.pdbx_description
1 polymer ?
#
loop_
_entity_poly.entity_id
_entity_poly.type
_entity_poly.pdbx_seq_one_letter_code
_entity_poly.pdbx_strand_id
1 'polypeptide(L)'
;MMGTFADLSKSLRQQAKNIESNASLLVRRCATVVIEELAVRTPIDSGRAKSNWIVTLNSPTVARIEPHHFGVLGSTAPQTIKTVQARAAIVINRFKIGDTIIIQNNLDYAAKLEYGASKQAPAGI
;
A
#
# COMPACT_ATOMS: atom_id res chain seq x y z
N MET A 1 -21.69 -22.70 -33.25
CA MET A 1 -22.11 -21.38 -33.72
C MET A 1 -22.95 -20.69 -32.66
N MET A 2 -22.59 -19.46 -32.37
CA MET A 2 -23.34 -18.66 -31.43
C MET A 2 -24.63 -18.21 -32.09
N GLY A 3 -25.79 -18.62 -31.62
CA GLY A 3 -27.03 -18.41 -32.32
C GLY A 3 -27.98 -17.36 -31.75
N THR A 4 -27.76 -16.83 -30.55
CA THR A 4 -28.76 -16.00 -29.88
C THR A 4 -28.17 -14.77 -29.20
N PHE A 5 -29.02 -13.76 -28.95
CA PHE A 5 -28.66 -12.60 -28.12
C PHE A 5 -28.33 -13.01 -26.69
N ALA A 6 -28.95 -14.05 -26.17
CA ALA A 6 -28.66 -14.57 -24.83
C ALA A 6 -27.23 -15.08 -24.74
N ASP A 7 -26.76 -15.79 -25.76
CA ASP A 7 -25.38 -16.28 -25.82
C ASP A 7 -24.37 -15.14 -25.90
N LEU A 8 -24.67 -14.11 -26.71
CA LEU A 8 -23.83 -12.91 -26.83
C LEU A 8 -23.79 -12.13 -25.51
N SER A 9 -24.92 -11.92 -24.86
CA SER A 9 -25.01 -11.27 -23.55
C SER A 9 -24.17 -11.97 -22.50
N LYS A 10 -24.27 -13.32 -22.47
CA LYS A 10 -23.48 -14.14 -21.53
C LYS A 10 -21.99 -13.99 -21.76
N SER A 11 -21.56 -14.01 -23.02
CA SER A 11 -20.17 -13.83 -23.40
C SER A 11 -19.66 -12.45 -23.00
N LEU A 12 -20.42 -11.39 -23.25
CA LEU A 12 -20.06 -10.03 -22.88
C LEU A 12 -19.95 -9.85 -21.36
N ARG A 13 -20.87 -10.44 -20.60
CA ARG A 13 -20.81 -10.42 -19.13
C ARG A 13 -19.55 -11.12 -18.61
N GLN A 14 -19.18 -12.25 -19.21
CA GLN A 14 -17.97 -12.97 -18.82
C GLN A 14 -16.70 -12.15 -19.13
N GLN A 15 -16.65 -11.48 -20.28
CA GLN A 15 -15.57 -10.59 -20.64
C GLN A 15 -15.45 -9.42 -19.66
N ALA A 16 -16.59 -8.80 -19.28
CA ALA A 16 -16.62 -7.73 -18.31
C ALA A 16 -16.06 -8.17 -16.96
N LYS A 17 -16.44 -9.36 -16.47
CA LYS A 17 -15.90 -9.93 -15.24
C LYS A 17 -14.39 -10.15 -15.32
N ASN A 18 -13.90 -10.62 -16.45
CA ASN A 18 -12.46 -10.84 -16.66
C ASN A 18 -11.69 -9.51 -16.63
N ILE A 19 -12.23 -8.46 -17.25
CA ILE A 19 -11.63 -7.12 -17.23
C ILE A 19 -11.58 -6.58 -15.80
N GLU A 20 -12.66 -6.70 -15.03
CA GLU A 20 -12.71 -6.27 -13.64
C GLU A 20 -11.69 -7.03 -12.78
N SER A 21 -11.59 -8.34 -12.94
CA SER A 21 -10.62 -9.16 -12.21
C SER A 21 -9.19 -8.74 -12.52
N ASN A 22 -8.88 -8.52 -13.80
CA ASN A 22 -7.55 -8.12 -14.24
C ASN A 22 -7.20 -6.72 -13.75
N ALA A 23 -8.14 -5.78 -13.82
CA ALA A 23 -7.95 -4.42 -13.31
C ALA A 23 -7.75 -4.40 -11.80
N SER A 24 -8.53 -5.18 -11.06
CA SER A 24 -8.40 -5.33 -9.62
C SER A 24 -7.03 -5.88 -9.23
N LEU A 25 -6.56 -6.91 -9.93
CA LEU A 25 -5.24 -7.49 -9.71
C LEU A 25 -4.13 -6.48 -9.97
N LEU A 26 -4.24 -5.71 -11.04
CA LEU A 26 -3.26 -4.68 -11.38
C LEU A 26 -3.18 -3.61 -10.29
N VAL A 27 -4.31 -3.09 -9.82
CA VAL A 27 -4.35 -2.09 -8.76
C VAL A 27 -3.74 -2.62 -7.47
N ARG A 28 -4.07 -3.86 -7.09
CA ARG A 28 -3.49 -4.50 -5.90
C ARG A 28 -1.97 -4.62 -6.01
N ARG A 29 -1.46 -5.03 -7.16
CA ARG A 29 -0.01 -5.14 -7.40
C ARG A 29 0.68 -3.78 -7.34
N CYS A 30 0.08 -2.75 -7.92
CA CYS A 30 0.60 -1.39 -7.85
C CYS A 30 0.66 -0.90 -6.40
N ALA A 31 -0.39 -1.08 -5.63
CA ALA A 31 -0.44 -0.70 -4.22
C ALA A 31 0.65 -1.43 -3.40
N THR A 32 0.82 -2.72 -3.64
CA THR A 32 1.85 -3.52 -2.98
C THR A 32 3.25 -2.99 -3.27
N VAL A 33 3.55 -2.68 -4.54
CA VAL A 33 4.85 -2.11 -4.92
C VAL A 33 5.08 -0.76 -4.27
N VAL A 34 4.05 0.10 -4.25
CA VAL A 34 4.17 1.43 -3.63
C VAL A 34 4.48 1.30 -2.14
N ILE A 35 3.76 0.44 -1.41
CA ILE A 35 4.00 0.29 0.04
C ILE A 35 5.37 -0.33 0.33
N GLU A 36 5.83 -1.25 -0.50
CA GLU A 36 7.17 -1.83 -0.40
C GLU A 36 8.24 -0.75 -0.56
N GLU A 37 8.14 0.05 -1.61
CA GLU A 37 9.09 1.13 -1.88
C GLU A 37 9.09 2.18 -0.77
N LEU A 38 7.93 2.59 -0.29
CA LEU A 38 7.82 3.54 0.80
C LEU A 38 8.46 3.00 2.09
N ALA A 39 8.19 1.74 2.42
CA ALA A 39 8.76 1.11 3.60
C ALA A 39 10.29 1.01 3.52
N VAL A 40 10.82 0.68 2.34
CA VAL A 40 12.27 0.55 2.12
C VAL A 40 12.96 1.92 2.15
N ARG A 41 12.38 2.91 1.46
CA ARG A 41 13.00 4.22 1.27
C ARG A 41 12.88 5.15 2.47
N THR A 42 11.92 4.92 3.36
CA THR A 42 11.74 5.77 4.53
C THR A 42 12.95 5.60 5.47
N PRO A 43 13.63 6.69 5.83
CA PRO A 43 14.73 6.63 6.79
C PRO A 43 14.25 6.08 8.12
N ILE A 44 15.13 5.35 8.80
CA ILE A 44 14.81 4.76 10.10
C ILE A 44 15.75 5.32 11.17
N ASP A 45 15.16 5.89 12.22
CA ASP A 45 15.86 6.28 13.42
C ASP A 45 15.43 5.36 14.57
N SER A 46 14.14 5.40 14.91
CA SER A 46 13.55 4.49 15.91
C SER A 46 12.63 3.44 15.28
N GLY A 47 12.46 3.45 13.95
CA GLY A 47 11.51 2.61 13.23
C GLY A 47 10.10 3.19 13.16
N ARG A 48 9.87 4.32 13.79
CA ARG A 48 8.52 4.89 13.92
C ARG A 48 7.95 5.37 12.60
N ALA A 49 8.71 6.12 11.81
CA ALA A 49 8.24 6.59 10.49
C ALA A 49 7.98 5.41 9.56
N LYS A 50 8.89 4.46 9.52
CA LYS A 50 8.77 3.26 8.70
C LYS A 50 7.58 2.41 9.09
N SER A 51 7.29 2.28 10.39
CA SER A 51 6.16 1.53 10.93
C SER A 51 4.80 2.18 10.68
N ASN A 52 4.77 3.49 10.41
CA ASN A 52 3.53 4.25 10.31
C ASN A 52 2.98 4.40 8.88
N TRP A 53 3.50 3.67 7.92
CA TRP A 53 2.84 3.54 6.63
C TRP A 53 1.60 2.67 6.76
N ILE A 54 0.43 3.27 6.55
CA ILE A 54 -0.87 2.65 6.77
C ILE A 54 -1.66 2.66 5.47
N VAL A 55 -2.24 1.52 5.14
CA VAL A 55 -3.14 1.37 3.98
C VAL A 55 -4.56 1.23 4.49
N THR A 56 -5.47 2.01 3.91
CA THR A 56 -6.91 1.92 4.18
C THR A 56 -7.69 1.90 2.88
N LEU A 57 -8.95 1.48 2.95
CA LEU A 57 -9.87 1.52 1.81
C LEU A 57 -10.95 2.58 2.07
N ASN A 58 -11.16 3.46 1.08
CA ASN A 58 -12.27 4.42 1.00
C ASN A 58 -12.27 5.55 2.02
N SER A 59 -11.64 5.39 3.18
CA SER A 59 -11.58 6.44 4.21
C SER A 59 -10.19 6.51 4.80
N PRO A 60 -9.64 7.73 4.99
CA PRO A 60 -8.35 7.90 5.65
C PRO A 60 -8.44 7.57 7.14
N THR A 61 -7.29 7.40 7.77
CA THR A 61 -7.19 7.20 9.21
C THR A 61 -6.33 8.29 9.83
N VAL A 62 -6.51 8.54 11.12
CA VAL A 62 -5.64 9.41 11.91
C VAL A 62 -4.74 8.61 12.86
N ALA A 63 -4.77 7.29 12.75
CA ALA A 63 -4.03 6.40 13.63
C ALA A 63 -2.52 6.64 13.53
N ARG A 64 -1.83 6.51 14.65
CA ARG A 64 -0.38 6.49 14.77
C ARG A 64 0.01 5.21 15.47
N ILE A 65 1.10 4.62 15.04
CA ILE A 65 1.52 3.29 15.49
C ILE A 65 2.91 3.42 16.10
N GLU A 66 3.09 2.78 17.26
CA GLU A 66 4.42 2.64 17.84
C GLU A 66 5.29 1.75 16.95
N PRO A 67 6.63 1.87 17.00
CA PRO A 67 7.48 1.02 16.19
C PRO A 67 7.13 -0.46 16.36
N HIS A 68 6.99 -1.18 15.25
CA HIS A 68 6.69 -2.61 15.27
C HIS A 68 7.82 -3.40 15.95
N HIS A 69 9.05 -2.96 15.71
CA HIS A 69 10.26 -3.58 16.24
C HIS A 69 11.20 -2.49 16.73
N PHE A 70 11.46 -2.45 18.02
CA PHE A 70 12.39 -1.48 18.60
C PHE A 70 13.83 -1.82 18.21
N GLY A 71 14.60 -0.79 17.92
CA GLY A 71 16.01 -0.93 17.59
C GLY A 71 16.62 0.43 17.29
N VAL A 72 17.93 0.47 17.07
CA VAL A 72 18.67 1.70 16.78
C VAL A 72 19.10 1.74 15.32
N LEU A 73 18.87 2.88 14.66
CA LEU A 73 19.43 3.23 13.35
C LEU A 73 19.32 2.12 12.30
N GLY A 74 18.14 1.52 12.17
CA GLY A 74 17.88 0.54 11.13
C GLY A 74 18.18 -0.91 11.50
N SER A 75 18.55 -1.20 12.75
CA SER A 75 18.86 -2.58 13.17
C SER A 75 17.68 -3.53 12.99
N THR A 76 16.44 -3.04 13.08
CA THR A 76 15.21 -3.82 12.92
C THR A 76 14.48 -3.52 11.61
N ALA A 77 15.12 -2.86 10.66
CA ALA A 77 14.48 -2.46 9.41
C ALA A 77 13.87 -3.64 8.62
N PRO A 78 14.55 -4.79 8.46
CA PRO A 78 13.95 -5.92 7.74
C PRO A 78 12.67 -6.43 8.37
N GLN A 79 12.59 -6.53 9.69
CA GLN A 79 11.41 -6.96 10.41
C GLN A 79 10.28 -5.95 10.29
N THR A 80 10.60 -4.66 10.40
CA THR A 80 9.64 -3.56 10.24
C THR A 80 9.03 -3.55 8.85
N ILE A 81 9.84 -3.70 7.81
CA ILE A 81 9.38 -3.76 6.43
C ILE A 81 8.40 -4.92 6.24
N LYS A 82 8.75 -6.10 6.71
CA LYS A 82 7.86 -7.28 6.62
C LYS A 82 6.53 -7.06 7.33
N THR A 83 6.55 -6.46 8.51
CA THR A 83 5.34 -6.19 9.28
C THR A 83 4.44 -5.19 8.58
N VAL A 84 4.99 -4.12 8.03
CA VAL A 84 4.26 -3.12 7.25
C VAL A 84 3.62 -3.78 6.02
N GLN A 85 4.39 -4.58 5.29
CA GLN A 85 3.89 -5.29 4.10
C GLN A 85 2.77 -6.27 4.45
N ALA A 86 2.92 -7.06 5.51
CA ALA A 86 1.92 -8.03 5.94
C ALA A 86 0.61 -7.34 6.32
N ARG A 87 0.68 -6.25 7.07
CA ARG A 87 -0.49 -5.46 7.47
C ARG A 87 -1.17 -4.82 6.26
N ALA A 88 -0.40 -4.27 5.35
CA ALA A 88 -0.91 -3.67 4.12
C ALA A 88 -1.60 -4.71 3.24
N ALA A 89 -1.04 -5.91 3.13
CA ALA A 89 -1.60 -6.99 2.32
C ALA A 89 -3.01 -7.38 2.76
N ILE A 90 -3.30 -7.37 4.05
CA ILE A 90 -4.64 -7.67 4.56
C ILE A 90 -5.67 -6.69 3.99
N VAL A 91 -5.35 -5.41 3.96
CA VAL A 91 -6.24 -4.36 3.44
C VAL A 91 -6.31 -4.42 1.92
N ILE A 92 -5.17 -4.53 1.24
CA ILE A 92 -5.08 -4.57 -0.23
C ILE A 92 -5.87 -5.75 -0.79
N ASN A 93 -5.86 -6.91 -0.12
CA ASN A 93 -6.60 -8.09 -0.56
C ASN A 93 -8.12 -7.93 -0.46
N ARG A 94 -8.61 -6.92 0.26
CA ARG A 94 -10.04 -6.59 0.33
C ARG A 94 -10.48 -5.64 -0.78
N PHE A 95 -9.56 -5.11 -1.56
CA PHE A 95 -9.87 -4.17 -2.62
C PHE A 95 -10.79 -4.80 -3.67
N LYS A 96 -11.80 -4.01 -4.10
CA LYS A 96 -12.71 -4.32 -5.21
C LYS A 96 -12.77 -3.12 -6.14
N ILE A 97 -13.08 -3.33 -7.40
CA ILE A 97 -13.28 -2.23 -8.35
C ILE A 97 -14.33 -1.27 -7.81
N GLY A 98 -14.01 0.01 -7.83
CA GLY A 98 -14.81 1.08 -7.22
C GLY A 98 -14.28 1.55 -5.87
N ASP A 99 -13.44 0.75 -5.20
CA ASP A 99 -12.78 1.15 -3.97
C ASP A 99 -11.61 2.09 -4.26
N THR A 100 -11.26 2.91 -3.28
CA THR A 100 -10.05 3.75 -3.28
C THR A 100 -9.07 3.22 -2.25
N ILE A 101 -7.85 2.95 -2.68
CA ILE A 101 -6.75 2.58 -1.77
C ILE A 101 -6.06 3.86 -1.32
N ILE A 102 -5.95 4.06 -0.01
CA ILE A 102 -5.30 5.21 0.59
C ILE A 102 -4.05 4.73 1.32
N ILE A 103 -2.91 5.32 0.99
CA ILE A 103 -1.62 5.05 1.63
C ILE A 103 -1.18 6.34 2.31
N GLN A 104 -0.97 6.30 3.62
CA GLN A 104 -0.66 7.51 4.38
C GLN A 104 0.29 7.23 5.54
N ASN A 105 0.93 8.29 5.99
CA ASN A 105 1.76 8.29 7.19
C ASN A 105 1.37 9.53 8.02
N ASN A 106 0.86 9.31 9.21
CA ASN A 106 0.28 10.36 10.05
C ASN A 106 1.28 10.98 11.04
N LEU A 107 2.55 10.65 10.93
CA LEU A 107 3.57 11.24 11.78
C LEU A 107 3.92 12.67 11.32
N ASP A 108 4.06 13.57 12.27
CA ASP A 108 4.32 14.98 11.99
C ASP A 108 5.64 15.21 11.25
N TYR A 109 6.66 14.39 11.49
CA TYR A 109 7.94 14.53 10.83
C TYR A 109 8.04 13.88 9.44
N ALA A 110 7.01 13.17 8.99
CA ALA A 110 7.02 12.56 7.65
C ALA A 110 7.20 13.62 6.56
N ALA A 111 6.56 14.77 6.70
CA ALA A 111 6.74 15.90 5.78
C ALA A 111 8.19 16.42 5.77
N LYS A 112 8.83 16.46 6.92
CA LYS A 112 10.25 16.86 7.01
C LYS A 112 11.16 15.87 6.28
N LEU A 113 10.89 14.58 6.36
CA LEU A 113 11.63 13.56 5.63
C LEU A 113 11.46 13.74 4.12
N GLU A 114 10.24 14.01 3.67
CA GLU A 114 9.96 14.25 2.25
C GLU A 114 10.74 15.45 1.70
N TYR A 115 10.90 16.50 2.50
CA TYR A 115 11.66 17.68 2.10
C TYR A 115 13.16 17.59 2.40
N GLY A 116 13.67 16.38 2.69
CA GLY A 116 15.11 16.16 2.80
C GLY A 116 15.75 16.55 4.13
N ALA A 117 14.97 16.61 5.21
CA ALA A 117 15.50 16.93 6.55
C ALA A 117 16.35 15.81 7.17
N SER A 118 16.26 14.59 6.64
CA SER A 118 17.00 13.45 7.15
C SER A 118 18.32 13.27 6.41
N LYS A 119 19.37 12.93 7.15
CA LYS A 119 20.67 12.56 6.56
C LYS A 119 20.59 11.23 5.80
N GLN A 120 19.63 10.36 6.10
CA GLN A 120 19.40 9.09 5.41
C GLN A 120 18.69 9.26 4.08
N ALA A 121 17.94 10.35 3.91
CA ALA A 121 17.23 10.67 2.68
C ALA A 121 17.29 12.19 2.41
N PRO A 122 18.47 12.73 2.08
CA PRO A 122 18.65 14.19 1.95
C PRO A 122 17.86 14.82 0.81
N ALA A 123 17.43 14.01 -0.17
CA ALA A 123 16.60 14.46 -1.30
C ALA A 123 15.11 14.15 -1.12
N GLY A 124 14.70 13.68 0.06
CA GLY A 124 13.34 13.23 0.34
C GLY A 124 13.22 11.71 0.28
N ILE A 125 12.01 11.24 0.43
CA ILE A 125 11.69 9.80 0.42
C ILE A 125 11.56 9.26 -1.00
#